data_a240e7411a6fde8dbb6f485a1c401c6c
#
_entry.id   a240e7411a6fde8dbb6f485a1c401c6c
#
_cell.length_a   1.000
_cell.length_b   1.000
_cell.length_c   1.000
_cell.angle_alpha   90.00
_cell.angle_beta   90.00
_cell.angle_gamma   90.00
#
_symmetry.space_group_name_H-M   'P 1'
#
loop_
_entity.id
_entity.type
_entity.pdbx_description
1 polymer ?
#
loop_
_entity_poly.entity_id
_entity_poly.type
_entity_poly.pdbx_seq_one_letter_code
_entity_poly.pdbx_strand_id
1 'polypeptide(L)'
;LVVFASPIIGFLFTNSTEQAILTTLLLWVVSCPCSLLLASPVPHAAALTTASGFGLIARGGDVLESAAEVKLAILDKTGTLTSGTPTISGISVASGEDESRVLRIAAGLEARSNHPYARTIIQEAETRSLSPMRVTKIEDGDAGVSGVLRGDPVMLGRADWLRSQKVSIPNEIEKALEDSRNAGKGASILSVGGSAVAAISFAHDDARPGVLET
;
A
#
# COMPACT_ATOMS: atom_id res chain seq x y z
N LEU A 1 44.05 30.71 -9.95
CA LEU A 1 44.99 31.79 -9.66
C LEU A 1 46.04 31.35 -8.62
N VAL A 2 45.67 30.77 -7.49
CA VAL A 2 46.58 30.30 -6.41
C VAL A 2 47.56 29.23 -6.93
N VAL A 3 47.08 28.28 -7.73
CA VAL A 3 47.92 27.21 -8.31
C VAL A 3 49.01 27.76 -9.23
N PHE A 4 48.70 28.78 -10.03
CA PHE A 4 49.70 29.40 -10.91
C PHE A 4 50.65 30.36 -10.17
N ALA A 5 50.23 30.97 -9.07
CA ALA A 5 51.04 31.85 -8.26
C ALA A 5 51.92 31.10 -7.26
N SER A 6 51.63 29.85 -6.91
CA SER A 6 52.31 29.07 -5.89
C SER A 6 53.82 28.88 -6.10
N PRO A 7 54.34 28.66 -7.33
CA PRO A 7 55.79 28.56 -7.55
C PRO A 7 56.49 29.88 -7.28
N ILE A 8 55.85 31.01 -7.64
CA ILE A 8 56.40 32.35 -7.43
C ILE A 8 56.43 32.65 -5.93
N ILE A 9 55.38 32.34 -5.21
CA ILE A 9 55.27 32.51 -3.77
C ILE A 9 56.32 31.65 -3.06
N GLY A 10 56.42 30.36 -3.44
CA GLY A 10 57.44 29.45 -2.90
C GLY A 10 58.86 29.96 -3.07
N PHE A 11 59.19 30.54 -4.21
CA PHE A 11 60.51 31.10 -4.50
C PHE A 11 60.79 32.41 -3.79
N LEU A 12 59.78 33.25 -3.58
CA LEU A 12 59.90 34.54 -2.90
C LEU A 12 60.07 34.43 -1.36
N PHE A 13 59.49 33.40 -0.77
CA PHE A 13 59.48 33.21 0.69
C PHE A 13 60.50 32.21 1.21
N THR A 14 61.33 31.58 0.34
CA THR A 14 62.30 30.57 0.75
C THR A 14 63.68 30.83 0.15
N ASN A 15 64.72 30.58 0.94
CA ASN A 15 66.12 30.80 0.53
C ASN A 15 66.76 29.60 -0.14
N SER A 16 66.04 28.50 -0.33
CA SER A 16 66.56 27.26 -1.00
C SER A 16 65.53 26.73 -1.97
N THR A 17 66.03 26.18 -3.08
CA THR A 17 65.24 25.56 -4.14
C THR A 17 64.37 24.38 -3.62
N GLU A 18 64.90 23.60 -2.71
CA GLU A 18 64.21 22.47 -2.09
C GLU A 18 62.98 22.95 -1.27
N GLN A 19 63.14 23.97 -0.44
CA GLN A 19 62.04 24.53 0.32
C GLN A 19 61.00 25.20 -0.58
N ALA A 20 61.39 25.83 -1.67
CA ALA A 20 60.48 26.40 -2.65
C ALA A 20 59.61 25.33 -3.32
N ILE A 21 60.19 24.17 -3.70
CA ILE A 21 59.48 23.03 -4.24
C ILE A 21 58.48 22.45 -3.22
N LEU A 22 58.91 22.22 -1.98
CA LEU A 22 58.06 21.72 -0.91
C LEU A 22 56.88 22.66 -0.63
N THR A 23 57.12 23.96 -0.52
CA THR A 23 56.09 24.97 -0.30
C THR A 23 55.09 25.00 -1.44
N THR A 24 55.55 24.91 -2.68
CA THR A 24 54.67 24.83 -3.87
C THR A 24 53.79 23.61 -3.84
N LEU A 25 54.35 22.43 -3.52
CA LEU A 25 53.58 21.19 -3.42
C LEU A 25 52.56 21.24 -2.28
N LEU A 26 52.94 21.81 -1.11
CA LEU A 26 52.05 22.02 0.01
C LEU A 26 50.87 22.94 -0.35
N LEU A 27 51.16 24.05 -1.02
CA LEU A 27 50.09 24.95 -1.51
C LEU A 27 49.15 24.30 -2.47
N TRP A 28 49.62 23.43 -3.34
CA TRP A 28 48.76 22.65 -4.27
C TRP A 28 47.87 21.68 -3.52
N VAL A 29 48.39 20.95 -2.54
CA VAL A 29 47.62 20.02 -1.73
C VAL A 29 46.58 20.75 -0.88
N VAL A 30 46.95 21.85 -0.23
CA VAL A 30 46.02 22.63 0.60
C VAL A 30 44.98 23.38 -0.21
N SER A 31 45.33 23.79 -1.44
CA SER A 31 44.38 24.44 -2.36
C SER A 31 43.43 23.46 -3.06
N CYS A 32 43.59 22.16 -2.82
CA CYS A 32 42.65 21.17 -3.36
C CYS A 32 41.25 21.38 -2.75
N PRO A 33 40.21 21.58 -3.55
CA PRO A 33 38.84 21.74 -3.05
C PRO A 33 38.21 20.40 -2.65
N CYS A 34 39.01 19.43 -2.18
CA CYS A 34 38.57 18.09 -1.85
C CYS A 34 37.46 18.07 -0.81
N SER A 35 37.55 18.94 0.20
CA SER A 35 36.50 19.09 1.21
C SER A 35 35.22 19.65 0.64
N LEU A 36 35.34 20.56 -0.33
CA LEU A 36 34.17 21.14 -1.01
C LEU A 36 33.45 20.10 -1.90
N LEU A 37 34.23 19.24 -2.56
CA LEU A 37 33.66 18.15 -3.39
C LEU A 37 32.90 17.11 -2.56
N LEU A 38 33.29 16.91 -1.30
CA LEU A 38 32.63 15.98 -0.39
C LEU A 38 31.53 16.65 0.46
N ALA A 39 31.50 17.96 0.53
CA ALA A 39 30.56 18.70 1.38
C ALA A 39 29.08 18.49 1.00
N SER A 40 28.78 18.27 -0.27
CA SER A 40 27.41 18.00 -0.73
C SER A 40 27.06 16.49 -0.70
N PRO A 41 27.84 15.57 -1.30
CA PRO A 41 27.41 14.16 -1.38
C PRO A 41 27.39 13.44 -0.04
N VAL A 42 28.24 13.81 0.92
CA VAL A 42 28.28 13.13 2.22
C VAL A 42 27.01 13.39 3.05
N PRO A 43 26.54 14.63 3.25
CA PRO A 43 25.25 14.89 3.90
C PRO A 43 24.07 14.24 3.19
N HIS A 44 24.03 14.27 1.86
CA HIS A 44 22.96 13.61 1.09
C HIS A 44 22.96 12.10 1.33
N ALA A 45 24.12 11.44 1.31
CA ALA A 45 24.21 10.01 1.59
C ALA A 45 23.76 9.67 3.02
N ALA A 46 24.12 10.47 4.00
CA ALA A 46 23.70 10.31 5.38
C ALA A 46 22.18 10.52 5.52
N ALA A 47 21.62 11.54 4.89
CA ALA A 47 20.19 11.83 4.90
C ALA A 47 19.38 10.70 4.22
N LEU A 48 19.82 10.20 3.06
CA LEU A 48 19.19 9.08 2.37
C LEU A 48 19.22 7.79 3.21
N THR A 49 20.33 7.52 3.89
CA THR A 49 20.46 6.37 4.79
C THR A 49 19.48 6.46 5.96
N THR A 50 19.37 7.63 6.57
CA THR A 50 18.41 7.88 7.65
C THR A 50 16.98 7.76 7.17
N ALA A 51 16.64 8.38 6.03
CA ALA A 51 15.33 8.32 5.43
C ALA A 51 14.89 6.87 5.09
N SER A 52 15.84 6.06 4.59
CA SER A 52 15.62 4.63 4.34
C SER A 52 15.25 3.87 5.60
N GLY A 53 15.81 4.21 6.75
CA GLY A 53 15.45 3.64 8.06
C GLY A 53 13.99 3.90 8.46
N PHE A 54 13.38 4.97 7.95
CA PHE A 54 11.95 5.27 8.09
C PHE A 54 11.09 4.74 6.95
N GLY A 55 11.65 3.93 6.05
CA GLY A 55 10.93 3.35 4.91
C GLY A 55 10.81 4.27 3.70
N LEU A 56 11.46 5.45 3.70
CA LEU A 56 11.48 6.36 2.55
C LEU A 56 12.60 5.97 1.59
N ILE A 57 12.25 5.64 0.34
CA ILE A 57 13.20 5.33 -0.73
C ILE A 57 13.21 6.52 -1.71
N ALA A 58 14.26 7.33 -1.67
CA ALA A 58 14.47 8.45 -2.57
C ALA A 58 15.56 8.14 -3.59
N ARG A 59 15.42 8.64 -4.83
CA ARG A 59 16.38 8.40 -5.92
C ARG A 59 17.65 9.24 -5.82
N GLY A 60 17.67 10.29 -5.00
CA GLY A 60 18.80 11.20 -4.84
C GLY A 60 18.55 12.21 -3.73
N GLY A 61 19.59 12.94 -3.34
CA GLY A 61 19.52 13.99 -2.30
C GLY A 61 18.68 15.18 -2.70
N ASP A 62 18.58 15.47 -3.99
CA ASP A 62 17.75 16.52 -4.58
C ASP A 62 16.24 16.31 -4.29
N VAL A 63 15.81 15.06 -4.19
CA VAL A 63 14.43 14.71 -3.80
C VAL A 63 14.15 15.13 -2.36
N LEU A 64 15.12 14.96 -1.44
CA LEU A 64 14.99 15.37 -0.04
C LEU A 64 14.99 16.88 0.11
N GLU A 65 15.82 17.59 -0.66
CA GLU A 65 15.83 19.06 -0.69
C GLU A 65 14.49 19.60 -1.20
N SER A 66 13.98 19.05 -2.32
CA SER A 66 12.66 19.42 -2.86
C SER A 66 11.52 19.12 -1.87
N ALA A 67 11.60 18.01 -1.14
CA ALA A 67 10.61 17.64 -0.13
C ALA A 67 10.60 18.64 1.05
N ALA A 68 11.75 19.20 1.41
CA ALA A 68 11.84 20.20 2.47
C ALA A 68 11.17 21.54 2.12
N GLU A 69 10.99 21.83 0.83
CA GLU A 69 10.33 23.05 0.33
C GLU A 69 8.82 22.90 0.12
N VAL A 70 8.27 21.68 0.28
CA VAL A 70 6.84 21.40 0.06
C VAL A 70 6.00 22.17 1.06
N LYS A 71 5.04 22.96 0.55
CA LYS A 71 4.07 23.74 1.34
C LYS A 71 2.67 23.15 1.34
N LEU A 72 2.37 22.28 0.38
CA LEU A 72 1.08 21.61 0.24
C LEU A 72 1.31 20.20 -0.27
N ALA A 73 0.78 19.22 0.44
CA ALA A 73 0.75 17.81 0.01
C ALA A 73 -0.69 17.38 -0.26
N ILE A 74 -0.91 16.78 -1.43
CA ILE A 74 -2.18 16.14 -1.78
C ILE A 74 -1.94 14.64 -1.69
N LEU A 75 -2.64 13.99 -0.75
CA LEU A 75 -2.45 12.57 -0.46
C LEU A 75 -3.68 11.77 -0.88
N ASP A 76 -3.46 10.65 -1.55
CA ASP A 76 -4.53 9.68 -1.75
C ASP A 76 -4.89 9.00 -0.42
N LYS A 77 -6.19 8.70 -0.25
CA LYS A 77 -6.69 8.06 0.98
C LYS A 77 -6.32 6.58 1.00
N THR A 78 -6.75 5.85 -0.04
CA THR A 78 -6.74 4.38 -0.04
C THR A 78 -5.36 3.83 -0.37
N GLY A 79 -4.76 3.06 0.55
CA GLY A 79 -3.42 2.50 0.38
C GLY A 79 -2.27 3.47 0.70
N THR A 80 -2.56 4.78 0.86
CA THR A 80 -1.59 5.80 1.28
C THR A 80 -1.79 6.17 2.75
N LEU A 81 -2.93 6.77 3.08
CA LEU A 81 -3.28 7.11 4.47
C LEU A 81 -3.84 5.92 5.24
N THR A 82 -4.40 4.96 4.52
CA THR A 82 -4.92 3.69 5.08
C THR A 82 -4.06 2.52 4.62
N SER A 83 -4.16 1.36 5.26
CA SER A 83 -3.38 0.16 4.88
C SER A 83 -3.79 -0.40 3.51
N GLY A 84 -4.96 -0.01 3.01
CA GLY A 84 -5.49 -0.41 1.71
C GLY A 84 -6.03 -1.85 1.67
N THR A 85 -5.97 -2.57 2.79
CA THR A 85 -6.58 -3.89 2.91
C THR A 85 -7.94 -3.76 3.59
N PRO A 86 -9.05 -4.06 2.91
CA PRO A 86 -10.36 -4.07 3.54
C PRO A 86 -10.40 -5.14 4.64
N THR A 87 -11.22 -4.92 5.68
CA THR A 87 -11.50 -5.90 6.72
C THR A 87 -12.99 -6.26 6.72
N ILE A 88 -13.35 -7.49 7.09
CA ILE A 88 -14.76 -7.84 7.28
C ILE A 88 -15.25 -7.17 8.56
N SER A 89 -16.22 -6.26 8.42
CA SER A 89 -16.83 -5.55 9.55
C SER A 89 -18.08 -6.23 10.10
N GLY A 90 -18.63 -7.19 9.37
CA GLY A 90 -19.78 -7.98 9.78
C GLY A 90 -20.27 -8.90 8.67
N ILE A 91 -20.90 -10.00 9.06
CA ILE A 91 -21.59 -10.95 8.17
C ILE A 91 -23.01 -11.06 8.68
N SER A 92 -23.97 -10.57 7.88
CA SER A 92 -25.40 -10.73 8.15
C SER A 92 -25.93 -11.87 7.34
N VAL A 93 -26.50 -12.87 7.99
CA VAL A 93 -27.04 -14.09 7.34
C VAL A 93 -28.57 -14.06 7.32
N ALA A 94 -29.15 -14.64 6.27
CA ALA A 94 -30.60 -14.84 6.21
C ALA A 94 -31.05 -15.87 7.24
N SER A 95 -32.33 -15.78 7.65
CA SER A 95 -32.91 -16.70 8.64
C SER A 95 -32.73 -18.16 8.22
N GLY A 96 -32.15 -18.95 9.12
CA GLY A 96 -31.88 -20.38 8.93
C GLY A 96 -30.52 -20.70 8.26
N GLU A 97 -29.74 -19.70 7.92
CA GLU A 97 -28.37 -19.90 7.39
C GLU A 97 -27.31 -19.81 8.49
N ASP A 98 -26.19 -20.50 8.28
CA ASP A 98 -25.05 -20.51 9.19
C ASP A 98 -23.89 -19.64 8.65
N GLU A 99 -23.39 -18.76 9.48
CA GLU A 99 -22.29 -17.84 9.13
C GLU A 99 -21.02 -18.58 8.67
N SER A 100 -20.69 -19.67 9.36
CA SER A 100 -19.52 -20.49 9.00
C SER A 100 -19.68 -21.14 7.62
N ARG A 101 -20.90 -21.61 7.30
CA ARG A 101 -21.23 -22.16 5.98
C ARG A 101 -21.12 -21.09 4.89
N VAL A 102 -21.65 -19.91 5.14
CA VAL A 102 -21.58 -18.74 4.24
C VAL A 102 -20.13 -18.39 3.95
N LEU A 103 -19.30 -18.26 4.98
CA LEU A 103 -17.89 -17.87 4.82
C LEU A 103 -17.09 -18.95 4.06
N ARG A 104 -17.38 -20.22 4.28
CA ARG A 104 -16.77 -21.34 3.53
C ARG A 104 -17.15 -21.34 2.04
N ILE A 105 -18.38 -20.98 1.69
CA ILE A 105 -18.83 -20.86 0.30
C ILE A 105 -18.16 -19.65 -0.35
N ALA A 106 -18.17 -18.51 0.32
CA ALA A 106 -17.55 -17.28 -0.15
C ALA A 106 -16.03 -17.46 -0.39
N ALA A 107 -15.31 -18.07 0.55
CA ALA A 107 -13.91 -18.41 0.38
C ALA A 107 -13.65 -19.39 -0.78
N GLY A 108 -14.58 -20.32 -1.02
CA GLY A 108 -14.50 -21.25 -2.15
C GLY A 108 -14.69 -20.59 -3.51
N LEU A 109 -15.57 -19.59 -3.60
CA LEU A 109 -15.77 -18.76 -4.80
C LEU A 109 -14.54 -17.90 -5.09
N GLU A 110 -14.01 -17.26 -4.07
CA GLU A 110 -12.92 -16.28 -4.17
C GLU A 110 -11.52 -16.91 -4.24
N ALA A 111 -11.41 -18.23 -4.18
CA ALA A 111 -10.12 -18.96 -4.12
C ALA A 111 -9.16 -18.66 -5.28
N ARG A 112 -9.64 -18.11 -6.39
CA ARG A 112 -8.86 -17.76 -7.57
C ARG A 112 -8.92 -16.28 -7.93
N SER A 113 -9.67 -15.48 -7.19
CA SER A 113 -9.82 -14.03 -7.42
C SER A 113 -8.64 -13.27 -6.83
N ASN A 114 -8.21 -12.22 -7.53
CA ASN A 114 -7.19 -11.28 -7.04
C ASN A 114 -7.81 -10.00 -6.44
N HIS A 115 -9.12 -9.94 -6.33
CA HIS A 115 -9.81 -8.78 -5.75
C HIS A 115 -9.41 -8.59 -4.27
N PRO A 116 -9.24 -7.35 -3.77
CA PRO A 116 -8.91 -7.10 -2.36
C PRO A 116 -9.87 -7.78 -1.38
N TYR A 117 -11.18 -7.80 -1.66
CA TYR A 117 -12.18 -8.46 -0.83
C TYR A 117 -12.03 -9.99 -0.80
N ALA A 118 -11.57 -10.60 -1.90
CA ALA A 118 -11.30 -12.02 -1.97
C ALA A 118 -10.26 -12.45 -0.92
N ARG A 119 -9.14 -11.71 -0.86
CA ARG A 119 -8.08 -11.98 0.14
C ARG A 119 -8.61 -11.87 1.56
N THR A 120 -9.42 -10.87 1.83
CA THR A 120 -10.01 -10.65 3.17
C THR A 120 -10.95 -11.79 3.56
N ILE A 121 -11.81 -12.27 2.63
CA ILE A 121 -12.71 -13.39 2.87
C ILE A 121 -11.93 -14.68 3.14
N ILE A 122 -10.90 -14.95 2.35
CA ILE A 122 -10.05 -16.13 2.51
C ILE A 122 -9.32 -16.08 3.87
N GLN A 123 -8.72 -14.94 4.20
CA GLN A 123 -8.00 -14.75 5.46
C GLN A 123 -8.92 -14.90 6.68
N GLU A 124 -10.15 -14.38 6.61
CA GLU A 124 -11.13 -14.54 7.68
C GLU A 124 -11.54 -16.02 7.87
N ALA A 125 -11.74 -16.76 6.76
CA ALA A 125 -12.01 -18.18 6.80
C ALA A 125 -10.84 -18.97 7.44
N GLU A 126 -9.60 -18.65 7.09
CA GLU A 126 -8.40 -19.23 7.67
C GLU A 126 -8.28 -18.92 9.17
N THR A 127 -8.49 -17.68 9.57
CA THR A 127 -8.47 -17.24 10.97
C THR A 127 -9.46 -18.02 11.83
N ARG A 128 -10.64 -18.32 11.26
CA ARG A 128 -11.67 -19.16 11.92
C ARG A 128 -11.45 -20.66 11.72
N SER A 129 -10.33 -21.08 11.12
CA SER A 129 -10.03 -22.49 10.81
C SER A 129 -11.10 -23.17 9.95
N LEU A 130 -11.73 -22.42 9.05
CA LEU A 130 -12.79 -22.90 8.17
C LEU A 130 -12.19 -23.28 6.81
N SER A 131 -12.35 -24.52 6.39
CA SER A 131 -11.93 -24.96 5.06
C SER A 131 -12.92 -24.48 3.98
N PRO A 132 -12.45 -23.85 2.89
CA PRO A 132 -13.28 -23.42 1.77
C PRO A 132 -14.09 -24.58 1.17
N MET A 133 -15.32 -24.34 0.76
CA MET A 133 -16.11 -25.32 0.02
C MET A 133 -15.63 -25.42 -1.42
N ARG A 134 -15.70 -26.63 -1.98
CA ARG A 134 -15.32 -26.86 -3.37
C ARG A 134 -16.41 -26.32 -4.30
N VAL A 135 -16.15 -25.18 -4.92
CA VAL A 135 -16.96 -24.58 -5.98
C VAL A 135 -16.33 -24.91 -7.33
N THR A 136 -17.16 -25.19 -8.33
CA THR A 136 -16.76 -25.52 -9.70
C THR A 136 -17.29 -24.46 -10.66
N LYS A 137 -16.78 -24.43 -11.89
CA LYS A 137 -17.19 -23.48 -12.95
C LYS A 137 -17.17 -22.03 -12.46
N ILE A 138 -16.06 -21.66 -11.79
CA ILE A 138 -15.88 -20.30 -11.28
C ILE A 138 -15.61 -19.36 -12.45
N GLU A 139 -16.43 -18.30 -12.54
CA GLU A 139 -16.28 -17.19 -13.48
C GLU A 139 -16.15 -15.90 -12.66
N ASP A 140 -15.01 -15.21 -12.82
CA ASP A 140 -14.67 -13.95 -12.13
C ASP A 140 -14.92 -12.78 -13.08
N GLY A 141 -15.59 -11.72 -12.60
CA GLY A 141 -15.93 -10.53 -13.36
C GLY A 141 -15.93 -9.28 -12.49
N ASP A 142 -16.01 -8.11 -13.13
CA ASP A 142 -15.92 -6.80 -12.46
C ASP A 142 -17.02 -6.54 -11.42
N ALA A 143 -18.16 -7.23 -11.52
CA ALA A 143 -19.30 -7.03 -10.64
C ALA A 143 -19.38 -8.07 -9.51
N GLY A 144 -18.66 -9.18 -9.63
CA GLY A 144 -18.65 -10.29 -8.70
C GLY A 144 -18.22 -11.60 -9.34
N VAL A 145 -18.22 -12.65 -8.56
CA VAL A 145 -17.82 -13.99 -8.93
C VAL A 145 -19.02 -14.93 -8.88
N SER A 146 -19.11 -15.84 -9.85
CA SER A 146 -20.14 -16.89 -9.93
C SER A 146 -19.52 -18.28 -9.99
N GLY A 147 -20.31 -19.30 -9.65
CA GLY A 147 -19.87 -20.69 -9.72
C GLY A 147 -21.01 -21.67 -9.43
N VAL A 148 -20.65 -22.94 -9.28
CA VAL A 148 -21.61 -24.01 -8.98
C VAL A 148 -21.15 -24.79 -7.76
N LEU A 149 -22.00 -24.88 -6.74
CA LEU A 149 -21.81 -25.64 -5.52
C LEU A 149 -22.81 -26.81 -5.46
N ARG A 150 -22.36 -28.04 -5.61
CA ARG A 150 -23.19 -29.27 -5.55
C ARG A 150 -24.36 -29.27 -6.52
N GLY A 151 -24.30 -28.52 -7.62
CA GLY A 151 -25.36 -28.38 -8.61
C GLY A 151 -26.12 -27.06 -8.54
N ASP A 152 -26.09 -26.36 -7.43
CA ASP A 152 -26.73 -25.06 -7.25
C ASP A 152 -25.82 -23.91 -7.73
N PRO A 153 -26.38 -22.92 -8.45
CA PRO A 153 -25.64 -21.71 -8.78
C PRO A 153 -25.34 -20.92 -7.51
N VAL A 154 -24.10 -20.46 -7.38
CA VAL A 154 -23.66 -19.60 -6.29
C VAL A 154 -23.02 -18.34 -6.87
N MET A 155 -23.30 -17.19 -6.27
CA MET A 155 -22.79 -15.91 -6.72
C MET A 155 -22.40 -15.05 -5.52
N LEU A 156 -21.30 -14.34 -5.64
CA LEU A 156 -20.85 -13.36 -4.64
C LEU A 156 -20.48 -12.05 -5.36
N GLY A 157 -21.11 -10.95 -4.99
CA GLY A 157 -20.83 -9.68 -5.65
C GLY A 157 -21.78 -8.55 -5.24
N ARG A 158 -21.81 -7.50 -6.06
CA ARG A 158 -22.63 -6.31 -5.79
C ARG A 158 -24.13 -6.59 -5.93
N ALA A 159 -24.92 -5.89 -5.13
CA ALA A 159 -26.38 -6.06 -5.08
C ALA A 159 -27.06 -5.79 -6.44
N ASP A 160 -26.62 -4.76 -7.17
CA ASP A 160 -27.17 -4.41 -8.49
C ASP A 160 -26.93 -5.53 -9.52
N TRP A 161 -25.74 -6.14 -9.49
CA TRP A 161 -25.42 -7.26 -10.35
C TRP A 161 -26.28 -8.49 -10.01
N LEU A 162 -26.39 -8.87 -8.73
CA LEU A 162 -27.23 -10.02 -8.34
C LEU A 162 -28.69 -9.81 -8.72
N ARG A 163 -29.23 -8.59 -8.58
CA ARG A 163 -30.59 -8.24 -9.03
C ARG A 163 -30.72 -8.43 -10.56
N SER A 164 -29.72 -8.05 -11.35
CA SER A 164 -29.72 -8.28 -12.80
C SER A 164 -29.74 -9.77 -13.16
N GLN A 165 -29.18 -10.62 -12.30
CA GLN A 165 -29.20 -12.08 -12.41
C GLN A 165 -30.50 -12.71 -11.84
N LYS A 166 -31.49 -11.87 -11.48
CA LYS A 166 -32.79 -12.30 -10.92
C LYS A 166 -32.67 -13.04 -9.57
N VAL A 167 -31.64 -12.76 -8.80
CA VAL A 167 -31.51 -13.28 -7.45
C VAL A 167 -32.51 -12.59 -6.53
N SER A 168 -33.26 -13.39 -5.77
CA SER A 168 -34.18 -12.89 -4.74
C SER A 168 -33.36 -12.43 -3.52
N ILE A 169 -33.59 -11.20 -3.05
CA ILE A 169 -32.88 -10.66 -1.87
C ILE A 169 -33.91 -10.48 -0.76
N PRO A 170 -33.84 -11.27 0.34
CA PRO A 170 -34.73 -11.12 1.49
C PRO A 170 -34.58 -9.76 2.17
N ASN A 171 -35.67 -9.28 2.79
CA ASN A 171 -35.70 -7.97 3.47
C ASN A 171 -34.62 -7.79 4.54
N GLU A 172 -34.25 -8.86 5.26
CA GLU A 172 -33.16 -8.86 6.25
C GLU A 172 -31.80 -8.54 5.63
N ILE A 173 -31.55 -9.08 4.42
CA ILE A 173 -30.30 -8.81 3.68
C ILE A 173 -30.35 -7.39 3.07
N GLU A 174 -31.50 -6.94 2.55
CA GLU A 174 -31.66 -5.55 2.07
C GLU A 174 -31.37 -4.54 3.19
N LYS A 175 -31.92 -4.78 4.39
CA LYS A 175 -31.65 -3.94 5.56
C LYS A 175 -30.17 -3.90 5.93
N ALA A 176 -29.50 -5.06 5.93
CA ALA A 176 -28.05 -5.13 6.20
C ALA A 176 -27.22 -4.35 5.18
N LEU A 177 -27.66 -4.33 3.91
CA LEU A 177 -27.03 -3.52 2.86
C LEU A 177 -27.23 -2.02 3.09
N GLU A 178 -28.43 -1.62 3.47
CA GLU A 178 -28.72 -0.20 3.79
C GLU A 178 -27.91 0.26 5.00
N ASP A 179 -27.86 -0.53 6.06
CA ASP A 179 -27.07 -0.24 7.25
C ASP A 179 -25.57 -0.10 6.92
N SER A 180 -25.04 -0.98 6.07
CA SER A 180 -23.66 -0.91 5.59
C SER A 180 -23.41 0.36 4.77
N ARG A 181 -24.32 0.71 3.86
CA ARG A 181 -24.22 1.91 3.03
C ARG A 181 -24.29 3.19 3.89
N ASN A 182 -25.19 3.24 4.86
CA ASN A 182 -25.33 4.38 5.79
C ASN A 182 -24.08 4.57 6.65
N ALA A 183 -23.39 3.46 6.96
CA ALA A 183 -22.12 3.46 7.69
C ALA A 183 -20.89 3.73 6.77
N GLY A 184 -21.08 4.02 5.48
CA GLY A 184 -20.00 4.25 4.51
C GLY A 184 -19.15 3.02 4.20
N LYS A 185 -19.70 1.81 4.43
CA LYS A 185 -19.02 0.53 4.23
C LYS A 185 -19.38 -0.10 2.88
N GLY A 186 -18.44 -0.84 2.29
CA GLY A 186 -18.74 -1.71 1.16
C GLY A 186 -19.50 -2.95 1.61
N ALA A 187 -20.30 -3.54 0.73
CA ALA A 187 -20.93 -4.82 1.00
C ALA A 187 -21.05 -5.68 -0.27
N SER A 188 -20.85 -6.99 -0.09
CA SER A 188 -21.10 -8.01 -1.11
C SER A 188 -22.16 -8.97 -0.64
N ILE A 189 -23.02 -9.43 -1.57
CA ILE A 189 -24.06 -10.41 -1.28
C ILE A 189 -23.59 -11.78 -1.76
N LEU A 190 -23.76 -12.78 -0.92
CA LEU A 190 -23.68 -14.19 -1.33
C LEU A 190 -25.07 -14.73 -1.62
N SER A 191 -25.25 -15.36 -2.78
CA SER A 191 -26.46 -16.10 -3.13
C SER A 191 -26.19 -17.58 -3.38
N VAL A 192 -27.16 -18.40 -3.06
CA VAL A 192 -27.15 -19.84 -3.31
C VAL A 192 -28.53 -20.23 -3.88
N GLY A 193 -28.54 -20.95 -5.00
CA GLY A 193 -29.79 -21.43 -5.61
C GLY A 193 -30.75 -20.31 -6.04
N GLY A 194 -30.23 -19.10 -6.35
CA GLY A 194 -31.05 -17.96 -6.78
C GLY A 194 -31.61 -17.11 -5.63
N SER A 195 -31.29 -17.38 -4.39
CA SER A 195 -31.66 -16.55 -3.23
C SER A 195 -30.43 -16.04 -2.49
N ALA A 196 -30.44 -14.78 -2.05
CA ALA A 196 -29.39 -14.22 -1.24
C ALA A 196 -29.44 -14.82 0.16
N VAL A 197 -28.31 -15.38 0.61
CA VAL A 197 -28.16 -16.05 1.90
C VAL A 197 -27.38 -15.22 2.92
N ALA A 198 -26.58 -14.25 2.45
CA ALA A 198 -25.85 -13.37 3.35
C ALA A 198 -25.41 -12.08 2.66
N ALA A 199 -25.18 -11.03 3.50
CA ALA A 199 -24.43 -9.83 3.17
C ALA A 199 -23.13 -9.79 3.98
N ILE A 200 -22.01 -9.66 3.29
CA ILE A 200 -20.67 -9.50 3.90
C ILE A 200 -20.29 -8.04 3.78
N SER A 201 -20.14 -7.35 4.90
CA SER A 201 -19.80 -5.94 4.98
C SER A 201 -18.31 -5.75 5.19
N PHE A 202 -17.73 -4.81 4.45
CA PHE A 202 -16.31 -4.50 4.50
C PHE A 202 -16.10 -3.08 5.02
N ALA A 203 -15.25 -2.94 6.03
CA ALA A 203 -14.71 -1.65 6.41
C ALA A 203 -13.48 -1.37 5.56
N HIS A 204 -13.41 -0.16 5.03
CA HIS A 204 -12.17 0.37 4.51
C HIS A 204 -11.43 0.98 5.69
N ASP A 205 -10.40 0.43 5.94
CA ASP A 205 -9.30 0.55 6.85
C ASP A 205 -9.17 1.79 7.72
N ASP A 206 -8.79 1.53 8.96
CA ASP A 206 -8.27 2.53 9.88
C ASP A 206 -7.04 3.22 9.29
N ALA A 207 -6.89 4.50 9.60
CA ALA A 207 -5.71 5.27 9.25
C ALA A 207 -4.44 4.53 9.73
N ARG A 208 -3.39 4.55 8.94
CA ARG A 208 -2.10 3.98 9.36
C ARG A 208 -1.65 4.63 10.66
N PRO A 209 -0.95 3.91 11.56
CA PRO A 209 -0.37 4.50 12.75
C PRO A 209 0.46 5.75 12.40
N GLY A 210 0.26 6.84 13.14
CA GLY A 210 0.93 8.12 12.94
C GLY A 210 0.25 9.10 11.97
N VAL A 211 -0.73 8.68 11.17
CA VAL A 211 -1.42 9.58 10.22
C VAL A 211 -2.30 10.62 10.91
N LEU A 212 -2.82 10.33 12.10
CA LEU A 212 -3.67 11.24 12.87
C LEU A 212 -2.87 12.08 13.89
N GLU A 213 -1.55 11.88 14.00
CA GLU A 213 -0.68 12.56 14.95
C GLU A 213 0.11 13.73 14.31
N THR A 214 -0.07 13.96 13.01
CA THR A 214 0.50 15.05 12.21
C THR A 214 -0.54 16.09 11.90
#